data_c7e7a1b25dc7b4a2c7b71c510043245d
#
_entry.id   c7e7a1b25dc7b4a2c7b71c510043245d
#
_cell.length_a   1.000
_cell.length_b   1.000
_cell.length_c   1.000
_cell.angle_alpha   90.00
_cell.angle_beta   90.00
_cell.angle_gamma   90.00
#
_symmetry.space_group_name_H-M   'P 1'
#
loop_
_entity.id
_entity.type
_entity.pdbx_description
1 polymer ?
#
loop_
_entity_poly.entity_id
_entity_poly.type
_entity_poly.pdbx_seq_one_letter_code
_entity_poly.pdbx_strand_id
1 'polypeptide(L)'
;MAARAVLALIAIATVIGLTACASASHQAAATGQASPGASLCANDRGVDRVVVSPPSSPHEITLHGATQVRALATALCTLPPMTSGQSCPAAPGGSVRLVFAAGEQGFPPVSVQESGCRSVTGAGPVRSWSASSPFGQQLSEAVGGVGRLVPGTHPSSVPIGP
;
A
#
# COMPACT_ATOMS: atom_id res chain seq x y z
N MET A 1 -13.03 31.46 -75.49
CA MET A 1 -11.70 31.99 -75.17
C MET A 1 -11.13 31.15 -74.07
N ALA A 2 -10.07 30.42 -74.40
CA ALA A 2 -9.03 29.70 -73.74
C ALA A 2 -9.33 29.09 -72.31
N ALA A 3 -9.59 27.79 -72.32
CA ALA A 3 -9.45 26.86 -71.20
C ALA A 3 -7.96 26.59 -70.90
N ARG A 4 -7.57 26.56 -69.64
CA ARG A 4 -6.30 25.95 -69.18
C ARG A 4 -6.60 24.93 -68.09
N ALA A 5 -6.49 23.66 -68.48
CA ALA A 5 -6.44 22.52 -67.62
C ALA A 5 -5.13 22.49 -66.84
N VAL A 6 -5.17 22.26 -65.57
CA VAL A 6 -4.03 21.90 -64.71
C VAL A 6 -4.32 20.54 -64.09
N LEU A 7 -3.59 19.54 -64.57
CA LEU A 7 -3.52 18.21 -64.01
C LEU A 7 -2.72 18.28 -62.68
N ALA A 8 -3.31 17.89 -61.58
CA ALA A 8 -2.60 17.63 -60.32
C ALA A 8 -2.52 16.12 -60.13
N LEU A 9 -1.29 15.61 -60.16
CA LEU A 9 -0.94 14.24 -59.86
C LEU A 9 -1.08 14.00 -58.34
N ILE A 10 -1.97 13.08 -57.97
CA ILE A 10 -2.14 12.60 -56.59
C ILE A 10 -1.21 11.39 -56.41
N ALA A 11 -0.13 11.57 -55.65
CA ALA A 11 0.71 10.48 -55.18
C ALA A 11 0.05 9.81 -53.99
N ILE A 12 -0.38 8.56 -54.16
CA ILE A 12 -0.93 7.72 -53.13
C ILE A 12 0.25 7.06 -52.39
N ALA A 13 0.57 7.55 -51.20
CA ALA A 13 1.48 6.89 -50.28
C ALA A 13 0.69 5.89 -49.41
N THR A 14 0.78 4.61 -49.74
CA THR A 14 0.28 3.51 -48.93
C THR A 14 1.19 3.31 -47.72
N VAL A 15 0.77 3.81 -46.56
CA VAL A 15 1.41 3.51 -45.27
C VAL A 15 0.78 2.21 -44.74
N ILE A 16 1.54 1.12 -44.81
CA ILE A 16 1.20 -0.15 -44.16
C ILE A 16 1.45 0.03 -42.67
N GLY A 17 0.36 0.31 -41.91
CA GLY A 17 0.38 0.36 -40.46
C GLY A 17 0.42 -1.06 -39.90
N LEU A 18 1.56 -1.47 -39.33
CA LEU A 18 1.61 -2.61 -38.43
C LEU A 18 0.81 -2.27 -37.17
N THR A 19 -0.37 -2.85 -37.05
CA THR A 19 -1.13 -2.88 -35.79
C THR A 19 -0.46 -3.86 -34.83
N ALA A 20 0.47 -3.35 -34.01
CA ALA A 20 0.92 -4.04 -32.83
C ALA A 20 -0.22 -4.03 -31.81
N CYS A 21 -0.84 -5.20 -31.60
CA CYS A 21 -1.72 -5.43 -30.45
C CYS A 21 -0.91 -5.33 -29.17
N ALA A 22 -0.78 -4.12 -28.65
CA ALA A 22 -0.33 -3.91 -27.28
C ALA A 22 -1.47 -4.34 -26.36
N SER A 23 -1.35 -5.53 -25.79
CA SER A 23 -2.16 -5.94 -24.64
C SER A 23 -1.96 -4.94 -23.52
N ALA A 24 -2.90 -4.03 -23.38
CA ALA A 24 -2.92 -3.10 -22.25
C ALA A 24 -3.28 -3.92 -21.01
N SER A 25 -2.24 -4.45 -20.38
CA SER A 25 -2.32 -4.89 -18.99
C SER A 25 -2.66 -3.63 -18.18
N HIS A 26 -3.90 -3.56 -17.70
CA HIS A 26 -4.30 -2.58 -16.72
C HIS A 26 -3.59 -2.87 -15.39
N GLN A 27 -2.30 -2.61 -15.37
CA GLN A 27 -1.62 -2.29 -14.13
C GLN A 27 -2.00 -0.85 -13.82
N ALA A 28 -3.03 -0.68 -13.01
CA ALA A 28 -3.22 0.53 -12.25
C ALA A 28 -2.04 0.61 -11.26
N ALA A 29 -0.87 0.90 -11.79
CA ALA A 29 0.29 1.21 -10.99
C ALA A 29 0.01 2.56 -10.34
N ALA A 30 -0.34 2.56 -9.07
CA ALA A 30 -0.06 3.67 -8.19
C ALA A 30 1.48 3.79 -8.08
N THR A 31 2.13 4.14 -9.18
CA THR A 31 3.55 4.46 -9.22
C THR A 31 3.75 5.89 -8.73
N GLY A 32 3.40 6.15 -7.47
CA GLY A 32 4.06 7.20 -6.74
C GLY A 32 5.52 6.77 -6.61
N GLN A 33 6.41 7.25 -7.48
CA GLN A 33 7.83 6.99 -7.36
C GLN A 33 8.29 7.51 -6.01
N ALA A 34 8.67 6.59 -5.12
CA ALA A 34 9.27 6.97 -3.85
C ALA A 34 10.51 7.80 -4.14
N SER A 35 10.54 9.05 -3.71
CA SER A 35 11.75 9.87 -3.79
C SER A 35 12.85 9.18 -3.00
N PRO A 36 14.01 8.88 -3.61
CA PRO A 36 15.12 8.26 -2.90
C PRO A 36 15.55 9.19 -1.75
N GLY A 37 15.40 8.73 -0.52
CA GLY A 37 15.80 9.45 0.68
C GLY A 37 14.68 10.04 1.54
N ALA A 38 13.42 10.07 1.09
CA ALA A 38 12.32 10.53 1.93
C ALA A 38 11.96 9.46 2.96
N SER A 39 12.27 9.70 4.23
CA SER A 39 11.82 8.85 5.33
C SER A 39 10.36 9.18 5.68
N LEU A 40 9.50 8.15 5.77
CA LEU A 40 8.12 8.31 6.19
C LEU A 40 8.05 9.03 7.55
N CYS A 41 8.85 8.61 8.52
CA CYS A 41 8.79 9.13 9.87
C CYS A 41 9.36 10.56 10.04
N ALA A 42 10.09 11.06 9.05
CA ALA A 42 10.47 12.48 9.01
C ALA A 42 9.35 13.35 8.41
N ASN A 43 8.37 12.75 7.73
CA ASN A 43 7.32 13.43 6.96
C ASN A 43 5.91 12.94 7.29
N ASP A 44 5.71 12.26 8.40
CA ASP A 44 4.45 11.61 8.80
C ASP A 44 3.26 12.58 8.86
N ARG A 45 3.52 13.86 9.14
CA ARG A 45 2.48 14.92 9.19
C ARG A 45 1.96 15.33 7.82
N GLY A 46 2.71 15.07 6.76
CA GLY A 46 2.33 15.44 5.39
C GLY A 46 1.50 14.37 4.68
N VAL A 47 1.41 13.16 5.21
CA VAL A 47 0.71 12.06 4.54
C VAL A 47 -0.80 12.26 4.51
N ASP A 48 -1.41 11.92 3.38
CA ASP A 48 -2.85 12.08 3.12
C ASP A 48 -3.50 10.82 2.55
N ARG A 49 -2.69 9.84 2.14
CA ARG A 49 -3.14 8.59 1.54
C ARG A 49 -2.28 7.43 1.99
N VAL A 50 -2.89 6.26 2.16
CA VAL A 50 -2.20 4.99 2.33
C VAL A 50 -2.91 3.89 1.55
N VAL A 51 -2.14 3.08 0.85
CA VAL A 51 -2.59 1.84 0.23
C VAL A 51 -2.19 0.69 1.14
N VAL A 52 -3.16 -0.11 1.52
CA VAL A 52 -3.00 -1.28 2.38
C VAL A 52 -3.22 -2.53 1.54
N SER A 53 -2.23 -3.40 1.48
CA SER A 53 -2.31 -4.69 0.78
C SER A 53 -2.25 -5.82 1.84
N PRO A 54 -3.40 -6.40 2.22
CA PRO A 54 -3.45 -7.51 3.16
C PRO A 54 -2.84 -8.80 2.58
N PRO A 55 -2.23 -9.68 3.37
CA PRO A 55 -1.55 -10.87 2.87
C PRO A 55 -2.47 -11.92 2.27
N SER A 56 -3.72 -11.97 2.73
CA SER A 56 -4.72 -12.96 2.32
C SER A 56 -5.77 -12.43 1.34
N SER A 57 -5.66 -11.17 0.93
CA SER A 57 -6.61 -10.55 0.00
C SER A 57 -5.91 -10.06 -1.25
N PRO A 58 -6.42 -10.37 -2.45
CA PRO A 58 -5.92 -9.79 -3.68
C PRO A 58 -6.33 -8.31 -3.85
N HIS A 59 -7.20 -7.81 -2.98
CA HIS A 59 -7.72 -6.45 -3.07
C HIS A 59 -6.92 -5.52 -2.16
N GLU A 60 -6.42 -4.44 -2.75
CA GLU A 60 -5.82 -3.34 -2.03
C GLU A 60 -6.91 -2.41 -1.51
N ILE A 61 -6.71 -1.88 -0.32
CA ILE A 61 -7.59 -0.90 0.31
C ILE A 61 -6.88 0.44 0.30
N THR A 62 -7.47 1.43 -0.34
CA THR A 62 -6.93 2.79 -0.31
C THR A 62 -7.72 3.64 0.70
N LEU A 63 -7.01 4.15 1.70
CA LEU A 63 -7.57 5.10 2.64
C LEU A 63 -7.23 6.52 2.19
N HIS A 64 -8.28 7.33 2.11
CA HIS A 64 -8.21 8.75 1.86
C HIS A 64 -8.75 9.46 3.11
N GLY A 65 -7.97 10.29 3.71
CA GLY A 65 -8.39 11.02 4.91
C GLY A 65 -7.18 11.39 5.73
N ALA A 66 -6.72 12.62 5.52
CA ALA A 66 -5.48 13.10 6.11
C ALA A 66 -5.39 12.86 7.63
N THR A 67 -6.49 12.95 8.35
CA THR A 67 -6.51 12.72 9.81
C THR A 67 -6.23 11.26 10.17
N GLN A 68 -6.95 10.32 9.55
CA GLN A 68 -6.80 8.89 9.83
C GLN A 68 -5.45 8.36 9.34
N VAL A 69 -5.03 8.77 8.13
CA VAL A 69 -3.75 8.35 7.56
C VAL A 69 -2.57 8.87 8.37
N ARG A 70 -2.63 10.14 8.83
CA ARG A 70 -1.61 10.70 9.73
C ARG A 70 -1.57 10.01 11.09
N ALA A 71 -2.74 9.72 11.66
CA ALA A 71 -2.81 8.98 12.92
C ALA A 71 -2.10 7.63 12.80
N LEU A 72 -2.37 6.88 11.73
CA LEU A 72 -1.70 5.60 11.45
C LEU A 72 -0.18 5.77 11.25
N ALA A 73 0.26 6.76 10.46
CA ALA A 73 1.67 7.03 10.23
C ALA A 73 2.39 7.44 11.52
N THR A 74 1.81 8.33 12.30
CA THR A 74 2.39 8.78 13.58
C THR A 74 2.45 7.62 14.57
N ALA A 75 1.39 6.82 14.69
CA ALA A 75 1.39 5.65 15.55
C ALA A 75 2.46 4.62 15.16
N LEU A 76 2.68 4.42 13.86
CA LEU A 76 3.77 3.59 13.32
C LEU A 76 5.14 4.16 13.71
N CYS A 77 5.34 5.45 13.53
CA CYS A 77 6.62 6.10 13.77
C CYS A 77 6.99 6.21 15.27
N THR A 78 6.00 6.10 16.16
CA THR A 78 6.21 6.08 17.61
C THR A 78 6.40 4.68 18.19
N LEU A 79 6.32 3.63 17.38
CA LEU A 79 6.59 2.26 17.81
C LEU A 79 8.01 2.13 18.38
N PRO A 80 8.20 1.35 19.44
CA PRO A 80 9.53 1.11 20.00
C PRO A 80 10.42 0.35 19.01
N PRO A 81 11.71 0.66 18.94
CA PRO A 81 12.65 -0.13 18.16
C PRO A 81 12.70 -1.57 18.70
N MET A 82 12.87 -2.54 17.79
CA MET A 82 13.06 -3.91 18.18
C MET A 82 14.43 -4.08 18.85
N THR A 83 14.47 -4.86 19.93
CA THR A 83 15.74 -5.17 20.61
C THR A 83 16.63 -5.99 19.68
N SER A 84 17.87 -5.56 19.52
CA SER A 84 18.87 -6.30 18.74
C SER A 84 19.12 -7.67 19.36
N GLY A 85 19.19 -8.71 18.50
CA GLY A 85 19.42 -10.09 18.95
C GLY A 85 18.16 -10.81 19.45
N GLN A 86 16.97 -10.21 19.35
CA GLN A 86 15.74 -10.90 19.68
C GLN A 86 15.50 -12.03 18.68
N SER A 87 15.44 -13.25 19.18
CA SER A 87 15.05 -14.42 18.36
C SER A 87 13.55 -14.42 18.13
N CYS A 88 13.15 -14.32 16.88
CA CYS A 88 11.74 -14.38 16.49
C CYS A 88 11.38 -15.79 16.09
N PRO A 89 10.36 -16.42 16.71
CA PRO A 89 9.91 -17.73 16.27
C PRO A 89 9.41 -17.62 14.83
N ALA A 90 9.78 -18.59 14.01
CA ALA A 90 9.20 -18.75 12.70
C ALA A 90 7.71 -19.09 12.89
N ALA A 91 6.85 -18.14 12.66
CA ALA A 91 5.40 -18.33 12.75
C ALA A 91 4.80 -18.19 11.36
N PRO A 92 3.90 -19.11 10.95
CA PRO A 92 3.14 -18.94 9.73
C PRO A 92 2.26 -17.71 9.88
N GLY A 93 2.48 -16.73 9.06
CA GLY A 93 1.68 -15.50 9.04
C GLY A 93 2.11 -14.64 7.86
N GLY A 94 1.17 -13.88 7.36
CA GLY A 94 1.40 -12.94 6.28
C GLY A 94 2.04 -11.65 6.76
N SER A 95 2.34 -10.80 5.81
CA SER A 95 2.69 -9.41 6.08
C SER A 95 1.70 -8.48 5.38
N VAL A 96 1.22 -7.49 6.11
CA VAL A 96 0.49 -6.36 5.52
C VAL A 96 1.51 -5.41 4.91
N ARG A 97 1.29 -5.01 3.67
CA ARG A 97 2.09 -3.98 3.02
C ARG A 97 1.36 -2.66 3.06
N LEU A 98 2.05 -1.61 3.50
CA LEU A 98 1.53 -0.25 3.54
C LEU A 98 2.37 0.64 2.62
N VAL A 99 1.72 1.42 1.76
CA VAL A 99 2.38 2.42 0.92
C VAL A 99 1.74 3.77 1.22
N PHE A 100 2.47 4.62 1.93
CA PHE A 100 2.04 5.98 2.25
C PHE A 100 2.37 6.95 1.13
N ALA A 101 1.58 8.03 1.03
CA ALA A 101 1.84 9.13 0.11
C ALA A 101 1.41 10.47 0.72
N ALA A 102 2.08 11.53 0.25
CA ALA A 102 1.78 12.94 0.51
C ALA A 102 1.59 13.64 -0.84
N GLY A 103 0.36 13.89 -1.23
CA GLY A 103 0.05 14.32 -2.60
C GLY A 103 0.53 13.31 -3.63
N GLU A 104 1.42 13.73 -4.53
CA GLU A 104 2.03 12.86 -5.56
C GLU A 104 3.28 12.11 -5.07
N GLN A 105 3.84 12.51 -3.93
CA GLN A 105 5.04 11.89 -3.39
C GLN A 105 4.71 10.59 -2.66
N GLY A 106 5.19 9.45 -3.18
CA GLY A 106 5.13 8.16 -2.49
C GLY A 106 6.32 7.96 -1.55
N PHE A 107 6.09 7.19 -0.47
CA PHE A 107 7.16 6.73 0.44
C PHE A 107 7.50 5.26 0.20
N PRO A 108 8.69 4.80 0.60
CA PRO A 108 9.05 3.40 0.54
C PRO A 108 8.00 2.51 1.21
N PRO A 109 7.73 1.31 0.68
CA PRO A 109 6.78 0.40 1.28
C PRO A 109 7.17 -0.01 2.69
N VAL A 110 6.19 -0.04 3.58
CA VAL A 110 6.32 -0.55 4.93
C VAL A 110 5.73 -1.95 4.98
N SER A 111 6.45 -2.91 5.54
CA SER A 111 5.98 -4.27 5.77
C SER A 111 5.70 -4.50 7.24
N VAL A 112 4.50 -4.97 7.56
CA VAL A 112 4.03 -5.24 8.91
C VAL A 112 3.80 -6.73 9.06
N GLN A 113 4.64 -7.41 9.81
CA GLN A 113 4.52 -8.83 10.13
C GLN A 113 3.41 -9.06 11.15
N GLU A 114 2.44 -9.93 10.84
CA GLU A 114 1.29 -10.21 11.71
C GLU A 114 1.56 -11.25 12.79
N SER A 115 2.63 -12.01 12.64
CA SER A 115 2.98 -13.13 13.52
C SER A 115 4.46 -13.10 13.94
N GLY A 116 4.87 -14.04 14.75
CA GLY A 116 6.22 -14.05 15.31
C GLY A 116 6.48 -12.86 16.21
N CYS A 117 7.55 -12.12 15.95
CA CYS A 117 7.88 -10.92 16.72
C CYS A 117 7.05 -9.69 16.38
N ARG A 118 6.08 -9.80 15.48
CA ARG A 118 5.26 -8.67 15.02
C ARG A 118 6.09 -7.43 14.71
N SER A 119 6.95 -7.56 13.73
CA SER A 119 7.89 -6.50 13.34
C SER A 119 7.32 -5.61 12.24
N VAL A 120 7.80 -4.37 12.22
CA VAL A 120 7.58 -3.38 11.16
C VAL A 120 8.91 -3.02 10.55
N THR A 121 9.01 -3.09 9.22
CA THR A 121 10.19 -2.74 8.43
C THR A 121 9.84 -1.75 7.32
N GLY A 122 10.82 -1.02 6.81
CA GLY A 122 10.63 -0.05 5.71
C GLY A 122 10.40 1.40 6.16
N ALA A 123 10.13 1.66 7.44
CA ALA A 123 9.94 3.00 7.98
C ALA A 123 11.13 3.52 8.82
N GLY A 124 12.33 2.99 8.57
CA GLY A 124 13.54 3.27 9.36
C GLY A 124 13.98 2.03 10.14
N PRO A 125 14.44 2.15 11.40
CA PRO A 125 14.81 1.00 12.22
C PRO A 125 13.67 0.01 12.35
N VAL A 126 14.00 -1.28 12.45
CA VAL A 126 13.00 -2.34 12.70
C VAL A 126 12.33 -2.05 14.04
N ARG A 127 11.01 -2.09 14.05
CA ARG A 127 10.18 -1.76 15.22
C ARG A 127 9.32 -2.96 15.61
N SER A 128 8.95 -3.05 16.86
CA SER A 128 7.98 -4.04 17.35
C SER A 128 6.61 -3.41 17.55
N TRP A 129 5.55 -4.18 17.34
CA TRP A 129 4.17 -3.72 17.54
C TRP A 129 3.33 -4.78 18.24
N SER A 130 2.19 -4.37 18.80
CA SER A 130 1.18 -5.27 19.35
C SER A 130 -0.20 -4.87 18.85
N ALA A 131 -1.16 -5.80 18.86
CA ALA A 131 -2.53 -5.51 18.45
C ALA A 131 -3.20 -4.46 19.36
N SER A 132 -2.80 -4.40 20.63
CA SER A 132 -3.29 -3.41 21.60
C SER A 132 -2.57 -2.06 21.54
N SER A 133 -1.48 -1.96 20.76
CA SER A 133 -0.80 -0.66 20.58
C SER A 133 -1.69 0.29 19.77
N PRO A 134 -1.49 1.62 19.89
CA PRO A 134 -2.20 2.60 19.06
C PRO A 134 -2.07 2.27 17.56
N PHE A 135 -0.89 1.85 17.12
CA PHE A 135 -0.68 1.41 15.75
C PHE A 135 -1.53 0.19 15.38
N GLY A 136 -1.58 -0.84 16.24
CA GLY A 136 -2.37 -2.04 15.99
C GLY A 136 -3.88 -1.74 15.90
N GLN A 137 -4.37 -0.84 16.73
CA GLN A 137 -5.77 -0.38 16.70
C GLN A 137 -6.07 0.37 15.41
N GLN A 138 -5.24 1.36 15.04
CA GLN A 138 -5.39 2.14 13.81
C GLN A 138 -5.28 1.25 12.56
N LEU A 139 -4.36 0.28 12.55
CA LEU A 139 -4.24 -0.68 11.45
C LEU A 139 -5.49 -1.56 11.32
N SER A 140 -6.04 -2.03 12.45
CA SER A 140 -7.27 -2.82 12.48
C SER A 140 -8.48 -2.04 11.96
N GLU A 141 -8.60 -0.76 12.31
CA GLU A 141 -9.62 0.14 11.78
C GLU A 141 -9.43 0.38 10.28
N ALA A 142 -8.18 0.60 9.85
CA ALA A 142 -7.80 0.85 8.46
C ALA A 142 -8.14 -0.33 7.54
N VAL A 143 -7.91 -1.55 8.00
CA VAL A 143 -8.26 -2.77 7.27
C VAL A 143 -9.77 -3.04 7.31
N GLY A 144 -10.53 -2.19 8.00
CA GLY A 144 -12.00 -2.10 7.88
C GLY A 144 -12.74 -3.30 8.40
N GLY A 145 -12.32 -3.90 9.49
CA GLY A 145 -13.02 -5.06 10.04
C GLY A 145 -13.17 -6.21 9.03
N VAL A 146 -12.40 -6.20 7.92
CA VAL A 146 -12.30 -7.32 7.00
C VAL A 146 -11.60 -8.44 7.74
N GLY A 147 -12.40 -9.09 8.58
CA GLY A 147 -12.11 -10.36 9.22
C GLY A 147 -10.74 -10.44 9.88
N ARG A 148 -10.67 -10.00 11.13
CA ARG A 148 -9.75 -10.50 12.15
C ARG A 148 -8.26 -10.61 11.76
N LEU A 149 -7.55 -9.52 11.95
CA LEU A 149 -6.10 -9.58 12.17
C LEU A 149 -5.71 -10.22 13.53
N VAL A 150 -6.66 -10.83 14.24
CA VAL A 150 -6.42 -11.54 15.49
C VAL A 150 -6.89 -12.98 15.36
N PRO A 151 -5.99 -13.93 15.06
CA PRO A 151 -6.30 -15.33 15.33
C PRO A 151 -6.35 -15.50 16.85
N GLY A 152 -7.53 -15.70 17.43
CA GLY A 152 -7.60 -16.26 18.76
C GLY A 152 -8.41 -15.60 19.86
N THR A 153 -9.26 -14.62 19.60
CA THR A 153 -10.34 -14.32 20.55
C THR A 153 -11.61 -15.02 20.08
N HIS A 154 -11.68 -16.32 20.34
CA HIS A 154 -12.99 -16.94 20.46
C HIS A 154 -13.74 -16.20 21.56
N PRO A 155 -14.93 -15.66 21.32
CA PRO A 155 -15.78 -15.26 22.42
C PRO A 155 -16.00 -16.52 23.22
N SER A 156 -15.51 -16.55 24.48
CA SER A 156 -15.87 -17.59 25.44
C SER A 156 -17.38 -17.60 25.51
N SER A 157 -17.96 -18.63 24.91
CA SER A 157 -19.37 -18.96 25.12
C SER A 157 -19.56 -19.14 26.64
N VAL A 158 -20.15 -18.13 27.25
CA VAL A 158 -20.61 -18.21 28.62
C VAL A 158 -21.61 -19.38 28.65
N PRO A 159 -21.35 -20.46 29.42
CA PRO A 159 -22.33 -21.51 29.58
C PRO A 159 -23.52 -20.92 30.32
N ILE A 160 -24.68 -20.88 29.67
CA ILE A 160 -25.96 -20.62 30.33
C ILE A 160 -26.21 -21.88 31.15
N GLY A 161 -25.94 -21.80 32.43
CA GLY A 161 -26.32 -22.84 33.42
C GLY A 161 -27.83 -22.88 33.59
N PRO A 162 -28.36 -24.05 34.01
CA PRO A 162 -29.78 -24.29 34.17
C PRO A 162 -30.43 -23.48 35.29
#